data_ae30933d3ceeff3f8e9621b4e50de798
#
_entry.id   ae30933d3ceeff3f8e9621b4e50de798
#
_cell.length_a   1.000
_cell.length_b   1.000
_cell.length_c   1.000
_cell.angle_alpha   90.00
_cell.angle_beta   90.00
_cell.angle_gamma   90.00
#
_symmetry.space_group_name_H-M   'P 1'
#
loop_
_entity.id
_entity.type
_entity.pdbx_description
1 polymer ?
#
loop_
_entity_poly.entity_id
_entity_poly.type
_entity_poly.pdbx_seq_one_letter_code
_entity_poly.pdbx_strand_id
1 'polypeptide(L)'
;LHALVRIYARNIFALDGVWFQSIEQENGMEQEMHHDRNAWRRFTETEARRIKNFLQLPTQSGLDGLEEALSLRFSALANTEIKIIRNESELIYKVIDCRVQTARKDKGMPYHPCISVGLIEHKYFAKIIDSRIECEPISCYPDITDNTCACAWRFTLQQ
;
A
#
# COMPACT_ATOMS: atom_id res chain seq x y z
N LEU A 1 -18.81 -15.07 0.45
CA LEU A 1 -17.76 -14.55 1.33
C LEU A 1 -16.81 -13.62 0.58
N HIS A 2 -16.26 -13.99 -0.59
CA HIS A 2 -15.32 -13.15 -1.37
C HIS A 2 -15.89 -11.76 -1.72
N ALA A 3 -17.15 -11.67 -2.14
CA ALA A 3 -17.79 -10.39 -2.43
C ALA A 3 -17.87 -9.49 -1.17
N LEU A 4 -18.19 -10.07 -0.02
CA LEU A 4 -18.27 -9.34 1.24
C LEU A 4 -16.90 -8.82 1.69
N VAL A 5 -15.85 -9.64 1.57
CA VAL A 5 -14.47 -9.23 1.87
C VAL A 5 -14.05 -8.03 1.02
N ARG A 6 -14.38 -8.04 -0.28
CA ARG A 6 -14.11 -6.90 -1.18
C ARG A 6 -14.89 -5.64 -0.80
N ILE A 7 -16.14 -5.78 -0.34
CA ILE A 7 -16.94 -4.65 0.16
C ILE A 7 -16.23 -4.02 1.38
N TYR A 8 -15.82 -4.82 2.35
CA TYR A 8 -15.11 -4.31 3.53
C TYR A 8 -13.74 -3.70 3.20
N ALA A 9 -12.99 -4.30 2.28
CA ALA A 9 -11.74 -3.74 1.81
C ALA A 9 -11.94 -2.34 1.18
N ARG A 10 -12.97 -2.18 0.35
CA ARG A 10 -13.35 -0.88 -0.23
C ARG A 10 -13.84 0.12 0.81
N ASN A 11 -14.55 -0.35 1.85
CA ASN A 11 -15.02 0.51 2.93
C ASN A 11 -13.87 1.07 3.77
N ILE A 12 -12.76 0.34 3.91
CA ILE A 12 -11.54 0.86 4.56
C ILE A 12 -11.01 2.06 3.76
N PHE A 13 -10.84 1.94 2.44
CA PHE A 13 -10.43 3.08 1.61
C PHE A 13 -11.45 4.23 1.60
N ALA A 14 -12.74 3.92 1.67
CA ALA A 14 -13.76 4.97 1.72
C ALA A 14 -13.68 5.76 3.03
N LEU A 15 -13.50 5.07 4.16
CA LEU A 15 -13.33 5.71 5.48
C LEU A 15 -12.04 6.53 5.53
N ASP A 16 -10.93 5.94 5.11
CA ASP A 16 -9.64 6.58 4.98
C ASP A 16 -9.73 7.87 4.14
N GLY A 17 -10.31 7.77 2.94
CA GLY A 17 -10.44 8.90 2.03
C GLY A 17 -11.32 10.03 2.54
N VAL A 18 -12.46 9.76 3.20
CA VAL A 18 -13.31 10.83 3.74
C VAL A 18 -12.69 11.47 4.97
N TRP A 19 -11.98 10.70 5.80
CA TRP A 19 -11.26 11.21 6.95
C TRP A 19 -10.15 12.18 6.54
N PHE A 20 -9.27 11.75 5.62
CA PHE A 20 -8.15 12.58 5.16
C PHE A 20 -8.61 13.77 4.32
N GLN A 21 -9.65 13.61 3.48
CA GLN A 21 -10.24 14.76 2.79
C GLN A 21 -10.84 15.80 3.75
N SER A 22 -11.38 15.39 4.88
CA SER A 22 -11.84 16.32 5.93
C SER A 22 -10.68 17.13 6.52
N ILE A 23 -9.54 16.48 6.80
CA ILE A 23 -8.33 17.17 7.26
C ILE A 23 -7.78 18.11 6.18
N GLU A 24 -7.71 17.63 4.93
CA GLU A 24 -7.23 18.42 3.78
C GLU A 24 -8.05 19.71 3.59
N GLN A 25 -9.38 19.61 3.72
CA GLN A 25 -10.30 20.75 3.56
C GLN A 25 -10.16 21.79 4.68
N GLU A 26 -9.93 21.35 5.92
CA GLU A 26 -9.85 22.24 7.08
C GLU A 26 -8.43 22.80 7.30
N ASN A 27 -7.40 21.99 7.05
CA ASN A 27 -6.03 22.28 7.47
C ASN A 27 -5.01 22.26 6.31
N GLY A 28 -5.44 21.91 5.11
CA GLY A 28 -4.60 21.83 3.92
C GLY A 28 -3.82 20.51 3.79
N MET A 29 -3.27 20.30 2.60
CA MET A 29 -2.58 19.07 2.20
C MET A 29 -1.38 18.72 3.09
N GLU A 30 -0.63 19.68 3.57
CA GLU A 30 0.56 19.43 4.40
C GLU A 30 0.19 18.76 5.73
N GLN A 31 -0.86 19.24 6.40
CA GLN A 31 -1.36 18.65 7.64
C GLN A 31 -2.00 17.29 7.38
N GLU A 32 -2.76 17.17 6.32
CA GLU A 32 -3.32 15.88 5.88
C GLU A 32 -2.21 14.85 5.71
N MET A 33 -1.17 15.13 4.93
CA MET A 33 -0.04 14.25 4.70
C MET A 33 0.74 13.89 5.98
N HIS A 34 0.79 14.80 6.96
CA HIS A 34 1.38 14.49 8.27
C HIS A 34 0.56 13.42 9.00
N HIS A 35 -0.76 13.59 9.06
CA HIS A 35 -1.66 12.62 9.71
C HIS A 35 -1.69 11.28 8.97
N ASP A 36 -1.69 11.33 7.64
CA ASP A 36 -1.68 10.17 6.76
C ASP A 36 -0.45 9.28 7.02
N ARG A 37 0.75 9.85 7.02
CA ARG A 37 1.99 9.13 7.36
C ARG A 37 1.93 8.48 8.75
N ASN A 38 1.40 9.18 9.74
CA ASN A 38 1.29 8.67 11.11
C ASN A 38 0.27 7.53 11.24
N ALA A 39 -0.87 7.66 10.57
CA ALA A 39 -1.93 6.65 10.56
C ALA A 39 -1.44 5.38 9.84
N TRP A 40 -0.92 5.52 8.63
CA TRP A 40 -0.44 4.40 7.82
C TRP A 40 0.74 3.67 8.44
N ARG A 41 1.64 4.38 9.13
CA ARG A 41 2.74 3.74 9.87
C ARG A 41 2.24 2.71 10.89
N ARG A 42 1.19 3.06 11.64
CA ARG A 42 0.60 2.21 12.69
C ARG A 42 -0.31 1.12 12.12
N PHE A 43 -1.14 1.52 11.17
CA PHE A 43 -2.10 0.60 10.54
C PHE A 43 -1.39 -0.53 9.81
N THR A 44 -0.40 -0.20 9.00
CA THR A 44 0.36 -1.15 8.18
C THR A 44 1.05 -2.24 9.01
N GLU A 45 1.65 -1.88 10.14
CA GLU A 45 2.25 -2.87 11.05
C GLU A 45 1.21 -3.80 11.66
N THR A 46 0.04 -3.25 11.99
CA THR A 46 -1.07 -4.03 12.54
C THR A 46 -1.62 -5.00 11.50
N GLU A 47 -1.83 -4.55 10.28
CA GLU A 47 -2.27 -5.38 9.15
C GLU A 47 -1.26 -6.49 8.88
N ALA A 48 0.03 -6.14 8.76
CA ALA A 48 1.10 -7.09 8.48
C ALA A 48 1.21 -8.20 9.55
N ARG A 49 1.14 -7.85 10.84
CA ARG A 49 1.14 -8.86 11.93
C ARG A 49 -0.05 -9.80 11.84
N ARG A 50 -1.25 -9.29 11.54
CA ARG A 50 -2.46 -10.11 11.39
C ARG A 50 -2.34 -11.08 10.22
N ILE A 51 -1.87 -10.60 9.05
CA ILE A 51 -1.67 -11.42 7.87
C ILE A 51 -0.57 -12.47 8.11
N LYS A 52 0.57 -12.06 8.69
CA LYS A 52 1.68 -12.97 9.04
C LYS A 52 1.20 -14.11 9.94
N ASN A 53 0.42 -13.79 10.97
CA ASN A 53 -0.15 -14.78 11.89
C ASN A 53 -1.17 -15.69 11.18
N PHE A 54 -2.03 -15.13 10.33
CA PHE A 54 -3.00 -15.91 9.57
C PHE A 54 -2.35 -16.92 8.63
N LEU A 55 -1.27 -16.49 7.95
CA LEU A 55 -0.48 -17.34 7.05
C LEU A 55 0.51 -18.25 7.80
N GLN A 56 0.68 -18.08 9.11
CA GLN A 56 1.66 -18.80 9.93
C GLN A 56 3.10 -18.66 9.40
N LEU A 57 3.44 -17.48 8.87
CA LEU A 57 4.76 -17.24 8.28
C LEU A 57 5.86 -17.27 9.35
N PRO A 58 7.00 -17.91 9.06
CA PRO A 58 8.16 -17.91 9.95
C PRO A 58 8.78 -16.49 10.07
N THR A 59 9.70 -16.33 11.02
CA THR A 59 10.40 -15.05 11.23
C THR A 59 11.18 -14.62 9.97
N GLN A 60 11.79 -15.56 9.28
CA GLN A 60 12.53 -15.36 8.03
C GLN A 60 11.75 -16.00 6.87
N SER A 61 10.69 -15.35 6.43
CA SER A 61 9.83 -15.84 5.35
C SER A 61 10.28 -15.39 3.96
N GLY A 62 11.22 -14.43 3.90
CA GLY A 62 11.79 -13.96 2.64
C GLY A 62 10.77 -13.27 1.73
N LEU A 63 11.13 -13.20 0.45
CA LEU A 63 10.25 -12.58 -0.55
C LEU A 63 9.04 -13.46 -0.90
N ASP A 64 9.11 -14.78 -0.71
CA ASP A 64 7.97 -15.68 -0.94
C ASP A 64 6.85 -15.41 0.07
N GLY A 65 7.21 -15.30 1.37
CA GLY A 65 6.25 -14.91 2.39
C GLY A 65 5.71 -13.49 2.20
N LEU A 66 6.52 -12.57 1.69
CA LEU A 66 6.06 -11.23 1.34
C LEU A 66 5.05 -11.26 0.19
N GLU A 67 5.28 -12.05 -0.86
CA GLU A 67 4.38 -12.19 -2.00
C GLU A 67 2.99 -12.67 -1.56
N GLU A 68 2.95 -13.74 -0.75
CA GLU A 68 1.69 -14.24 -0.20
C GLU A 68 0.99 -13.17 0.65
N ALA A 69 1.73 -12.50 1.53
CA ALA A 69 1.18 -11.48 2.42
C ALA A 69 0.64 -10.26 1.66
N LEU A 70 1.34 -9.78 0.63
CA LEU A 70 0.91 -8.64 -0.19
C LEU A 70 -0.41 -8.91 -0.91
N SER A 71 -0.65 -10.16 -1.35
CA SER A 71 -1.88 -10.56 -2.03
C SER A 71 -3.12 -10.52 -1.14
N LEU A 72 -2.94 -10.60 0.18
CA LEU A 72 -4.01 -10.60 1.18
C LEU A 72 -4.27 -9.21 1.80
N ARG A 73 -3.49 -8.21 1.44
CA ARG A 73 -3.72 -6.84 1.93
C ARG A 73 -5.09 -6.33 1.48
N PHE A 74 -5.74 -5.54 2.36
CA PHE A 74 -7.01 -4.94 2.00
C PHE A 74 -6.87 -4.06 0.74
N SER A 75 -5.74 -3.37 0.55
CA SER A 75 -5.46 -2.55 -0.62
C SER A 75 -5.39 -3.36 -1.92
N ALA A 76 -4.81 -4.57 -1.88
CA ALA A 76 -4.81 -5.50 -3.00
C ALA A 76 -6.22 -5.98 -3.36
N LEU A 77 -7.06 -6.21 -2.35
CA LEU A 77 -8.45 -6.66 -2.52
C LEU A 77 -9.40 -5.54 -2.95
N ALA A 78 -9.09 -4.29 -2.59
CA ALA A 78 -9.91 -3.12 -2.89
C ALA A 78 -9.59 -2.48 -4.25
N ASN A 79 -8.32 -2.49 -4.68
CA ASN A 79 -7.90 -1.99 -5.99
C ASN A 79 -8.49 -2.84 -7.12
N THR A 80 -8.69 -2.22 -8.27
CA THR A 80 -9.28 -2.91 -9.41
C THR A 80 -8.31 -3.92 -10.00
N GLU A 81 -7.03 -3.55 -10.08
CA GLU A 81 -5.97 -4.40 -10.62
C GLU A 81 -4.64 -4.16 -9.91
N ILE A 82 -4.01 -5.25 -9.50
CA ILE A 82 -2.63 -5.29 -9.01
C ILE A 82 -1.83 -6.32 -9.80
N LYS A 83 -0.50 -6.14 -9.84
CA LYS A 83 0.42 -7.10 -10.45
C LYS A 83 1.63 -7.28 -9.56
N ILE A 84 1.97 -8.54 -9.29
CA ILE A 84 3.20 -8.92 -8.60
C ILE A 84 4.12 -9.60 -9.60
N ILE A 85 5.37 -9.14 -9.68
CA ILE A 85 6.41 -9.72 -10.54
C ILE A 85 7.53 -10.17 -9.61
N ARG A 86 7.85 -11.46 -9.65
CA ARG A 86 8.82 -12.09 -8.76
C ARG A 86 9.95 -12.71 -9.56
N ASN A 87 11.20 -12.48 -9.14
CA ASN A 87 12.38 -13.23 -9.56
C ASN A 87 13.19 -13.64 -8.32
N GLU A 88 14.37 -14.24 -8.51
CA GLU A 88 15.18 -14.75 -7.39
C GLU A 88 15.66 -13.66 -6.43
N SER A 89 15.89 -12.43 -6.91
CA SER A 89 16.54 -11.34 -6.16
C SER A 89 15.59 -10.24 -5.71
N GLU A 90 14.44 -10.10 -6.36
CA GLU A 90 13.51 -8.99 -6.09
C GLU A 90 12.04 -9.38 -6.32
N LEU A 91 11.17 -8.62 -5.68
CA LEU A 91 9.73 -8.62 -5.91
C LEU A 91 9.31 -7.20 -6.27
N ILE A 92 8.54 -7.05 -7.36
CA ILE A 92 7.94 -5.79 -7.78
C ILE A 92 6.43 -5.89 -7.60
N TYR A 93 5.88 -4.98 -6.80
CA TYR A 93 4.45 -4.82 -6.58
C TYR A 93 3.96 -3.59 -7.34
N LYS A 94 3.00 -3.76 -8.25
CA LYS A 94 2.38 -2.69 -9.02
C LYS A 94 0.90 -2.59 -8.71
N VAL A 95 0.42 -1.37 -8.46
CA VAL A 95 -0.99 -1.04 -8.51
C VAL A 95 -1.28 -0.46 -9.88
N ILE A 96 -1.99 -1.20 -10.71
CA ILE A 96 -2.29 -0.78 -12.09
C ILE A 96 -3.40 0.27 -12.07
N ASP A 97 -4.50 -0.01 -11.35
CA ASP A 97 -5.62 0.91 -11.17
C ASP A 97 -5.84 1.17 -9.67
N CYS A 98 -5.52 2.40 -9.25
CA CYS A 98 -5.57 2.82 -7.85
C CYS A 98 -6.91 3.47 -7.51
N ARG A 99 -7.65 2.86 -6.58
CA ARG A 99 -8.94 3.38 -6.09
C ARG A 99 -8.86 4.79 -5.52
N VAL A 100 -7.76 5.12 -4.82
CA VAL A 100 -7.56 6.45 -4.21
C VAL A 100 -7.46 7.51 -5.30
N GLN A 101 -6.57 7.31 -6.29
CA GLN A 101 -6.36 8.28 -7.35
C GLN A 101 -7.57 8.40 -8.28
N THR A 102 -8.23 7.26 -8.60
CA THR A 102 -9.46 7.26 -9.39
C THR A 102 -10.57 8.03 -8.69
N ALA A 103 -10.79 7.81 -7.39
CA ALA A 103 -11.81 8.52 -6.63
C ALA A 103 -11.55 10.04 -6.55
N ARG A 104 -10.29 10.45 -6.43
CA ARG A 104 -9.93 11.89 -6.44
C ARG A 104 -10.15 12.51 -7.82
N LYS A 105 -9.74 11.82 -8.88
CA LYS A 105 -9.97 12.25 -10.27
C LYS A 105 -11.46 12.42 -10.56
N ASP A 106 -12.28 11.46 -10.17
CA ASP A 106 -13.75 11.48 -10.40
C ASP A 106 -14.43 12.66 -9.67
N LYS A 107 -13.84 13.11 -8.57
CA LYS A 107 -14.29 14.30 -7.81
C LYS A 107 -13.68 15.61 -8.30
N GLY A 108 -12.83 15.59 -9.32
CA GLY A 108 -12.09 16.77 -9.80
C GLY A 108 -11.04 17.29 -8.81
N MET A 109 -10.57 16.45 -7.89
CA MET A 109 -9.54 16.78 -6.92
C MET A 109 -8.14 16.54 -7.51
N PRO A 110 -7.10 17.27 -7.06
CA PRO A 110 -5.72 16.95 -7.38
C PRO A 110 -5.36 15.53 -6.93
N TYR A 111 -4.42 14.88 -7.62
CA TYR A 111 -3.90 13.60 -7.18
C TYR A 111 -3.26 13.70 -5.79
N HIS A 112 -3.44 12.64 -5.00
CA HIS A 112 -2.82 12.52 -3.69
C HIS A 112 -1.31 12.27 -3.85
N PRO A 113 -0.43 13.04 -3.18
CA PRO A 113 1.03 12.89 -3.30
C PRO A 113 1.52 11.68 -2.49
N CYS A 114 1.18 10.47 -2.96
CA CYS A 114 1.27 9.22 -2.20
C CYS A 114 2.68 8.75 -1.87
N ILE A 115 3.73 9.19 -2.58
CA ILE A 115 5.06 8.56 -2.50
C ILE A 115 5.60 8.46 -1.06
N SER A 116 5.43 9.50 -0.24
CA SER A 116 5.94 9.52 1.13
C SER A 116 5.17 8.58 2.07
N VAL A 117 3.85 8.49 1.89
CA VAL A 117 2.98 7.58 2.66
C VAL A 117 3.17 6.15 2.18
N GLY A 118 3.16 5.93 0.87
CA GLY A 118 3.34 4.62 0.27
C GLY A 118 4.69 3.98 0.63
N LEU A 119 5.77 4.78 0.73
CA LEU A 119 7.04 4.26 1.20
C LEU A 119 6.96 3.78 2.65
N ILE A 120 6.30 4.53 3.52
CA ILE A 120 6.04 4.12 4.91
C ILE A 120 5.21 2.84 4.93
N GLU A 121 4.11 2.82 4.19
CA GLU A 121 3.20 1.69 4.08
C GLU A 121 3.93 0.41 3.67
N HIS A 122 4.60 0.43 2.54
CA HIS A 122 5.22 -0.77 1.97
C HIS A 122 6.46 -1.21 2.73
N LYS A 123 7.30 -0.27 3.17
CA LYS A 123 8.50 -0.56 3.95
C LYS A 123 8.17 -1.25 5.27
N TYR A 124 7.25 -0.67 6.05
CA TYR A 124 6.93 -1.22 7.37
C TYR A 124 6.09 -2.49 7.31
N PHE A 125 5.28 -2.65 6.26
CA PHE A 125 4.64 -3.93 5.98
C PHE A 125 5.68 -5.03 5.76
N ALA A 126 6.60 -4.81 4.84
CA ALA A 126 7.66 -5.77 4.50
C ALA A 126 8.53 -6.12 5.72
N LYS A 127 8.94 -5.12 6.51
CA LYS A 127 9.76 -5.33 7.73
C LYS A 127 9.08 -6.19 8.80
N ILE A 128 7.76 -6.18 8.89
CA ILE A 128 7.02 -7.08 9.81
C ILE A 128 7.00 -8.51 9.26
N ILE A 129 6.89 -8.67 7.95
CA ILE A 129 6.92 -10.01 7.32
C ILE A 129 8.30 -10.63 7.49
N ASP A 130 9.34 -9.91 7.07
CA ASP A 130 10.75 -10.29 7.29
C ASP A 130 11.61 -9.02 7.43
N SER A 131 12.29 -8.88 8.57
CA SER A 131 13.06 -7.67 8.90
C SER A 131 14.22 -7.36 7.95
N ARG A 132 14.65 -8.33 7.15
CA ARG A 132 15.71 -8.18 6.14
C ARG A 132 15.23 -7.56 4.84
N ILE A 133 13.92 -7.48 4.60
CA ILE A 133 13.39 -6.93 3.36
C ILE A 133 13.49 -5.41 3.37
N GLU A 134 14.10 -4.86 2.32
CA GLU A 134 14.09 -3.43 2.01
C GLU A 134 13.08 -3.11 0.93
N CYS A 135 12.53 -1.89 0.97
CA CYS A 135 11.55 -1.39 0.01
C CYS A 135 11.97 -0.03 -0.53
N GLU A 136 11.86 0.14 -1.84
CA GLU A 136 12.07 1.41 -2.51
C GLU A 136 10.97 1.68 -3.56
N PRO A 137 10.62 2.97 -3.80
CA PRO A 137 9.69 3.32 -4.85
C PRO A 137 10.36 3.19 -6.23
N ILE A 138 9.63 2.63 -7.20
CA ILE A 138 10.00 2.68 -8.63
C ILE A 138 9.27 3.84 -9.29
N SER A 139 7.97 3.97 -9.05
CA SER A 139 7.10 4.99 -9.62
C SER A 139 5.95 5.23 -8.65
N CYS A 140 5.73 6.48 -8.24
CA CYS A 140 4.57 6.86 -7.45
C CYS A 140 4.39 8.38 -7.50
N TYR A 141 3.15 8.87 -7.58
CA TYR A 141 2.89 10.31 -7.65
C TYR A 141 3.44 11.05 -6.41
N PRO A 142 4.17 12.17 -6.60
CA PRO A 142 4.37 12.92 -7.85
C PRO A 142 5.50 12.42 -8.78
N ASP A 143 6.35 11.48 -8.36
CA ASP A 143 7.53 11.02 -9.10
C ASP A 143 7.17 9.82 -9.99
N ILE A 144 6.47 10.08 -11.09
CA ILE A 144 6.02 9.06 -12.03
C ILE A 144 7.13 8.75 -13.04
N THR A 145 7.64 7.52 -13.00
CA THR A 145 8.63 6.97 -13.93
C THR A 145 8.08 5.84 -14.80
N ASP A 146 6.92 5.28 -14.42
CA ASP A 146 6.21 4.23 -15.16
C ASP A 146 4.73 4.60 -15.31
N ASN A 147 4.34 4.97 -16.53
CA ASN A 147 2.96 5.38 -16.85
C ASN A 147 2.01 4.19 -17.07
N THR A 148 2.48 2.95 -16.94
CA THR A 148 1.65 1.73 -17.09
C THR A 148 0.97 1.32 -15.80
N CYS A 149 1.21 2.03 -14.69
CA CYS A 149 0.62 1.77 -13.38
C CYS A 149 0.47 3.07 -12.58
N ALA A 150 -0.39 3.04 -11.58
CA ALA A 150 -0.56 4.15 -10.63
C ALA A 150 0.63 4.28 -9.68
N CYS A 151 1.19 3.15 -9.24
CA CYS A 151 2.45 3.11 -8.51
C CYS A 151 3.13 1.73 -8.60
N ALA A 152 4.45 1.73 -8.36
CA ALA A 152 5.28 0.53 -8.37
C ALA A 152 6.34 0.60 -7.27
N TRP A 153 6.56 -0.52 -6.59
CA TRP A 153 7.44 -0.68 -5.44
C TRP A 153 8.34 -1.90 -5.62
N ARG A 154 9.63 -1.75 -5.33
CA ARG A 154 10.61 -2.84 -5.37
C ARG A 154 10.93 -3.29 -3.96
N PHE A 155 10.98 -4.60 -3.77
CA PHE A 155 11.41 -5.24 -2.52
C PHE A 155 12.60 -6.15 -2.81
N THR A 156 13.63 -6.05 -1.96
CA THR A 156 14.85 -6.86 -2.03
C THR A 156 15.15 -7.45 -0.67
N LEU A 157 15.76 -8.64 -0.65
CA LEU A 157 16.17 -9.31 0.59
C LEU A 157 17.64 -9.02 0.85
N GLN A 158 17.93 -8.39 1.99
CA GLN A 158 19.30 -8.17 2.45
C GLN A 158 19.85 -9.48 3.06
N GLN A 159 21.12 -9.74 2.82
CA GLN A 159 21.83 -10.92 3.36
C GLN A 159 22.06 -10.79 4.86
#